data_85a19d0fb98a84272ff343822759c4e6
#
_entry.id   85a19d0fb98a84272ff343822759c4e6
#
_cell.length_a   1.000
_cell.length_b   1.000
_cell.length_c   1.000
_cell.angle_alpha   90.00
_cell.angle_beta   90.00
_cell.angle_gamma   90.00
#
_symmetry.space_group_name_H-M   'P 1'
#
loop_
_entity.id
_entity.type
_entity.pdbx_description
1 polymer ?
#
loop_
_entity_poly.entity_id
_entity_poly.type
_entity_poly.pdbx_seq_one_letter_code
_entity_poly.pdbx_strand_id
1 'polypeptide(L)'
;IGEDPRDITRLWEVMYNGSRDHYALAHGRVFPALGRRGVTMSAISGIDIALWDILGQSLNAPVWRLLGGRKAERMPAYASGGWAGADKIGDQLNSYIEQGGFKAVKMRVGVVDGAVHDSVRRVKAARAAIGPDIQLMCDAHGTYNVAEAKQFCRQVEECELTWFEEPVTADDKRGMAEVRAFTAVPIATGESEFNRFDYRDIAELRAADIFQPDLAICGGITEALRIGAIASS
;
A
#
# COMPACT_ATOMS: atom_id res chain seq x y z
N ILE A 1 -17.61 -8.49 -23.34
CA ILE A 1 -17.52 -9.12 -24.66
C ILE A 1 -18.18 -8.20 -25.67
N GLY A 2 -17.55 -7.95 -26.84
CA GLY A 2 -18.06 -7.06 -27.87
C GLY A 2 -17.73 -5.58 -27.69
N GLU A 3 -16.99 -5.20 -26.66
CA GLU A 3 -16.51 -3.84 -26.40
C GLU A 3 -15.07 -3.66 -26.91
N ASP A 4 -14.70 -2.41 -27.26
CA ASP A 4 -13.32 -2.10 -27.61
C ASP A 4 -12.46 -2.07 -26.35
N PRO A 5 -11.44 -2.96 -26.21
CA PRO A 5 -10.60 -3.02 -25.01
C PRO A 5 -9.74 -1.77 -24.79
N ARG A 6 -9.64 -0.87 -25.79
CA ARG A 6 -8.90 0.39 -25.67
C ARG A 6 -9.67 1.48 -24.93
N ASP A 7 -10.98 1.31 -24.75
CA ASP A 7 -11.85 2.22 -23.99
C ASP A 7 -11.72 2.02 -22.46
N ILE A 8 -10.52 1.99 -21.95
CA ILE A 8 -10.18 1.52 -20.59
C ILE A 8 -11.00 2.23 -19.52
N THR A 9 -11.00 3.56 -19.52
CA THR A 9 -11.70 4.34 -18.47
C THR A 9 -13.21 4.09 -18.50
N ARG A 10 -13.80 4.02 -19.69
CA ARG A 10 -15.24 3.71 -19.84
C ARG A 10 -15.55 2.29 -19.35
N LEU A 11 -14.75 1.32 -19.72
CA LEU A 11 -14.92 -0.07 -19.29
C LEU A 11 -14.73 -0.20 -17.78
N TRP A 12 -13.78 0.53 -17.19
CA TRP A 12 -13.61 0.57 -15.74
C TRP A 12 -14.90 1.07 -15.05
N GLU A 13 -15.46 2.19 -15.51
CA GLU A 13 -16.71 2.73 -14.94
C GLU A 13 -17.89 1.74 -15.09
N VAL A 14 -18.01 1.07 -16.23
CA VAL A 14 -19.02 0.04 -16.44
C VAL A 14 -18.86 -1.13 -15.46
N MET A 15 -17.63 -1.60 -15.24
CA MET A 15 -17.36 -2.68 -14.29
C MET A 15 -17.65 -2.25 -12.85
N TYR A 16 -17.28 -1.01 -12.49
CA TYR A 16 -17.50 -0.48 -11.16
C TYR A 16 -18.97 -0.20 -10.87
N ASN A 17 -19.67 0.47 -11.77
CA ASN A 17 -21.07 0.88 -11.59
C ASN A 17 -22.07 -0.18 -12.05
N GLY A 18 -21.67 -1.08 -12.96
CA GLY A 18 -22.52 -2.11 -13.55
C GLY A 18 -23.53 -1.54 -14.56
N SER A 19 -24.43 -2.39 -15.04
CA SER A 19 -25.46 -2.02 -16.05
C SER A 19 -26.49 -0.98 -15.57
N ARG A 20 -26.55 -0.73 -14.27
CA ARG A 20 -27.47 0.24 -13.67
C ARG A 20 -27.06 1.68 -13.88
N ASP A 21 -25.80 1.94 -14.23
CA ASP A 21 -25.27 3.27 -14.49
C ASP A 21 -25.98 3.92 -15.70
N HIS A 22 -26.15 3.18 -16.79
CA HIS A 22 -26.87 3.65 -17.96
C HIS A 22 -28.30 4.11 -17.65
N TYR A 23 -28.99 3.38 -16.78
CA TYR A 23 -30.35 3.74 -16.39
C TYR A 23 -30.37 5.02 -15.53
N ALA A 24 -29.48 5.14 -14.59
CA ALA A 24 -29.40 6.31 -13.72
C ALA A 24 -28.99 7.56 -14.49
N LEU A 25 -27.96 7.46 -15.34
CA LEU A 25 -27.49 8.57 -16.18
C LEU A 25 -28.56 9.03 -17.18
N ALA A 26 -29.29 8.10 -17.81
CA ALA A 26 -30.39 8.43 -18.70
C ALA A 26 -31.50 9.24 -18.02
N HIS A 27 -31.61 9.15 -16.71
CA HIS A 27 -32.60 9.89 -15.89
C HIS A 27 -31.98 11.04 -15.09
N GLY A 28 -30.74 11.44 -15.40
CA GLY A 28 -30.02 12.53 -14.72
C GLY A 28 -29.78 12.26 -13.22
N ARG A 29 -29.68 11.00 -12.81
CA ARG A 29 -29.47 10.58 -11.43
C ARG A 29 -28.17 9.80 -11.29
N VAL A 30 -27.47 10.03 -10.20
CA VAL A 30 -26.36 9.17 -9.77
C VAL A 30 -26.98 7.95 -9.08
N PHE A 31 -26.75 6.76 -9.62
CA PHE A 31 -27.09 5.53 -8.93
C PHE A 31 -25.97 5.19 -7.96
N PRO A 32 -26.25 5.02 -6.65
CA PRO A 32 -25.19 4.62 -5.73
C PRO A 32 -24.71 3.23 -6.15
N ALA A 33 -23.47 3.15 -6.64
CA ALA A 33 -22.80 1.88 -6.79
C ALA A 33 -22.82 1.20 -5.42
N LEU A 34 -23.22 -0.05 -5.40
CA LEU A 34 -23.07 -0.88 -4.22
C LEU A 34 -21.56 -0.96 -3.96
N GLY A 35 -21.05 -0.27 -2.95
CA GLY A 35 -19.63 -0.09 -2.67
C GLY A 35 -18.80 -1.30 -3.02
N ARG A 36 -18.08 -1.22 -4.13
CA ARG A 36 -17.29 -2.32 -4.67
C ARG A 36 -16.04 -2.46 -3.83
N ARG A 37 -15.87 -3.57 -3.16
CA ARG A 37 -14.73 -3.91 -2.33
C ARG A 37 -14.41 -5.40 -2.44
N GLY A 38 -13.32 -5.83 -1.84
CA GLY A 38 -12.92 -7.22 -1.80
C GLY A 38 -12.75 -7.84 -3.18
N VAL A 39 -13.15 -9.08 -3.33
CA VAL A 39 -12.96 -9.89 -4.55
C VAL A 39 -13.46 -9.19 -5.82
N THR A 40 -14.53 -8.40 -5.73
CA THR A 40 -15.04 -7.66 -6.89
C THR A 40 -14.05 -6.61 -7.38
N MET A 41 -13.41 -5.86 -6.46
CA MET A 41 -12.38 -4.89 -6.84
C MET A 41 -11.14 -5.58 -7.38
N SER A 42 -10.72 -6.69 -6.78
CA SER A 42 -9.59 -7.48 -7.30
C SER A 42 -9.86 -8.00 -8.72
N ALA A 43 -11.09 -8.43 -9.00
CA ALA A 43 -11.48 -8.83 -10.36
C ALA A 43 -11.43 -7.66 -11.35
N ILE A 44 -11.93 -6.47 -10.95
CA ILE A 44 -11.83 -5.25 -11.75
C ILE A 44 -10.36 -4.89 -11.99
N SER A 45 -9.52 -4.98 -10.96
CA SER A 45 -8.08 -4.72 -11.06
C SER A 45 -7.41 -5.59 -12.13
N GLY A 46 -7.66 -6.90 -12.09
CA GLY A 46 -7.09 -7.83 -13.06
C GLY A 46 -7.50 -7.52 -14.50
N ILE A 47 -8.78 -7.17 -14.71
CA ILE A 47 -9.28 -6.79 -16.04
C ILE A 47 -8.66 -5.45 -16.47
N ASP A 48 -8.62 -4.44 -15.61
CA ASP A 48 -8.03 -3.14 -15.92
C ASP A 48 -6.56 -3.24 -16.33
N ILE A 49 -5.76 -4.01 -15.58
CA ILE A 49 -4.35 -4.27 -15.90
C ILE A 49 -4.23 -4.92 -17.29
N ALA A 50 -5.09 -5.90 -17.59
CA ALA A 50 -5.09 -6.55 -18.90
C ALA A 50 -5.49 -5.57 -20.03
N LEU A 51 -6.43 -4.65 -19.81
CA LEU A 51 -6.80 -3.62 -20.78
C LEU A 51 -5.63 -2.66 -21.06
N TRP A 52 -4.89 -2.24 -20.03
CA TRP A 52 -3.68 -1.42 -20.20
C TRP A 52 -2.59 -2.18 -20.98
N ASP A 53 -2.42 -3.47 -20.73
CA ASP A 53 -1.46 -4.30 -21.46
C ASP A 53 -1.86 -4.43 -22.96
N ILE A 54 -3.14 -4.69 -23.25
CA ILE A 54 -3.67 -4.74 -24.63
C ILE A 54 -3.45 -3.40 -25.34
N LEU A 55 -3.73 -2.28 -24.68
CA LEU A 55 -3.49 -0.96 -25.25
C LEU A 55 -2.00 -0.75 -25.59
N GLY A 56 -1.12 -1.10 -24.65
CA GLY A 56 0.32 -1.04 -24.81
C GLY A 56 0.80 -1.86 -26.01
N GLN A 57 0.34 -3.09 -26.12
CA GLN A 57 0.67 -3.98 -27.24
C GLN A 57 0.13 -3.44 -28.56
N SER A 58 -1.11 -2.95 -28.62
CA SER A 58 -1.72 -2.39 -29.83
C SER A 58 -1.00 -1.15 -30.37
N LEU A 59 -0.35 -0.38 -29.50
CA LEU A 59 0.42 0.81 -29.82
C LEU A 59 1.94 0.56 -29.91
N ASN A 60 2.38 -0.69 -29.69
CA ASN A 60 3.79 -1.06 -29.56
C ASN A 60 4.55 -0.14 -28.57
N ALA A 61 3.93 0.15 -27.43
CA ALA A 61 4.45 1.04 -26.41
C ALA A 61 4.31 0.42 -25.02
N PRO A 62 5.32 0.51 -24.16
CA PRO A 62 5.19 0.06 -22.78
C PRO A 62 4.21 0.95 -22.00
N VAL A 63 3.49 0.37 -21.03
CA VAL A 63 2.44 1.06 -20.25
C VAL A 63 2.97 2.34 -19.60
N TRP A 64 4.19 2.34 -19.06
CA TRP A 64 4.77 3.54 -18.45
C TRP A 64 4.86 4.73 -19.41
N ARG A 65 5.01 4.49 -20.71
CA ARG A 65 5.02 5.55 -21.74
C ARG A 65 3.62 6.11 -21.96
N LEU A 66 2.60 5.25 -21.92
CA LEU A 66 1.19 5.66 -22.03
C LEU A 66 0.76 6.51 -20.82
N LEU A 67 1.38 6.28 -19.67
CA LEU A 67 1.16 7.02 -18.42
C LEU A 67 1.95 8.34 -18.33
N GLY A 68 2.52 8.83 -19.41
CA GLY A 68 3.23 10.10 -19.44
C GLY A 68 4.76 10.03 -19.39
N GLY A 69 5.31 8.82 -19.41
CA GLY A 69 6.75 8.59 -19.41
C GLY A 69 7.33 8.26 -18.02
N ARG A 70 8.58 7.80 -18.00
CA ARG A 70 9.26 7.45 -16.76
C ARG A 70 9.99 8.66 -16.16
N LYS A 71 9.91 8.78 -14.84
CA LYS A 71 10.60 9.86 -14.09
C LYS A 71 12.10 9.58 -13.90
N ALA A 72 12.50 8.32 -13.85
CA ALA A 72 13.86 7.89 -13.58
C ALA A 72 14.20 6.61 -14.35
N GLU A 73 15.49 6.40 -14.64
CA GLU A 73 15.97 5.16 -15.25
C GLU A 73 15.89 3.96 -14.29
N ARG A 74 16.09 4.24 -13.00
CA ARG A 74 16.02 3.24 -11.92
C ARG A 74 15.13 3.76 -10.81
N MET A 75 14.33 2.87 -10.25
CA MET A 75 13.51 3.15 -9.08
C MET A 75 14.22 2.61 -7.83
N PRO A 76 14.20 3.35 -6.72
CA PRO A 76 14.63 2.81 -5.43
C PRO A 76 13.81 1.58 -5.07
N ALA A 77 14.49 0.57 -4.51
CA ALA A 77 13.84 -0.65 -4.05
C ALA A 77 14.31 -1.00 -2.64
N TYR A 78 13.47 -1.69 -1.91
CA TYR A 78 13.82 -2.28 -0.62
C TYR A 78 13.57 -3.79 -0.66
N ALA A 79 14.29 -4.54 0.17
CA ALA A 79 14.00 -5.94 0.39
C ALA A 79 12.93 -6.10 1.47
N SER A 80 11.87 -6.83 1.15
CA SER A 80 10.78 -7.14 2.08
C SER A 80 10.90 -8.58 2.57
N GLY A 81 10.82 -8.77 3.90
CA GLY A 81 10.97 -10.09 4.54
C GLY A 81 11.09 -9.96 6.04
N GLY A 82 12.21 -10.43 6.62
CA GLY A 82 12.52 -10.19 8.04
C GLY A 82 11.59 -10.93 9.02
N TRP A 83 11.53 -12.26 8.90
CA TRP A 83 10.73 -13.13 9.76
C TRP A 83 11.52 -13.80 10.88
N ALA A 84 12.85 -13.76 10.82
CA ALA A 84 13.72 -14.43 11.80
C ALA A 84 13.56 -13.86 13.21
N GLY A 85 13.83 -14.68 14.21
CA GLY A 85 13.86 -14.26 15.61
C GLY A 85 14.97 -13.23 15.88
N ALA A 86 14.96 -12.62 17.07
CA ALA A 86 15.88 -11.54 17.43
C ALA A 86 17.36 -11.95 17.35
N ASP A 87 17.66 -13.21 17.52
CA ASP A 87 19.01 -13.79 17.43
C ASP A 87 19.54 -13.93 15.97
N LYS A 88 18.64 -13.95 15.00
CA LYS A 88 18.94 -14.19 13.57
C LYS A 88 18.43 -13.12 12.62
N ILE A 89 17.66 -12.16 13.10
CA ILE A 89 17.09 -11.11 12.23
C ILE A 89 18.18 -10.29 11.55
N GLY A 90 19.29 -10.01 12.26
CA GLY A 90 20.44 -9.31 11.73
C GLY A 90 21.07 -10.03 10.53
N ASP A 91 21.32 -11.34 10.68
CA ASP A 91 21.88 -12.16 9.61
C ASP A 91 20.96 -12.20 8.38
N GLN A 92 19.65 -12.36 8.62
CA GLN A 92 18.67 -12.38 7.55
C GLN A 92 18.65 -11.07 6.76
N LEU A 93 18.58 -9.92 7.42
CA LEU A 93 18.53 -8.62 6.76
C LEU A 93 19.85 -8.29 6.06
N ASN A 94 20.99 -8.61 6.68
CA ASN A 94 22.31 -8.43 6.06
C ASN A 94 22.44 -9.29 4.79
N SER A 95 21.87 -10.50 4.76
CA SER A 95 21.89 -11.32 3.55
C SER A 95 21.18 -10.65 2.36
N TYR A 96 20.11 -9.89 2.59
CA TYR A 96 19.44 -9.12 1.54
C TYR A 96 20.29 -7.95 1.06
N ILE A 97 20.97 -7.26 1.99
CA ILE A 97 21.86 -6.14 1.67
C ILE A 97 23.05 -6.61 0.83
N GLU A 98 23.71 -7.68 1.25
CA GLU A 98 24.88 -8.22 0.59
C GLU A 98 24.59 -8.82 -0.79
N GLN A 99 23.53 -9.64 -0.89
CA GLN A 99 23.17 -10.33 -2.14
C GLN A 99 22.49 -9.41 -3.16
N GLY A 100 21.63 -8.50 -2.69
CA GLY A 100 20.82 -7.63 -3.55
C GLY A 100 21.33 -6.20 -3.69
N GLY A 101 22.31 -5.79 -2.88
CA GLY A 101 22.78 -4.40 -2.85
C GLY A 101 21.76 -3.41 -2.32
N PHE A 102 20.72 -3.89 -1.59
CA PHE A 102 19.66 -3.04 -1.07
C PHE A 102 20.17 -2.05 -0.03
N LYS A 103 19.64 -0.83 -0.06
CA LYS A 103 19.89 0.24 0.92
C LYS A 103 18.71 0.43 1.88
N ALA A 104 17.70 -0.40 1.74
CA ALA A 104 16.49 -0.37 2.54
C ALA A 104 15.95 -1.79 2.73
N VAL A 105 15.47 -2.10 3.92
CA VAL A 105 14.89 -3.41 4.26
C VAL A 105 13.61 -3.21 5.10
N LYS A 106 12.60 -4.07 4.87
CA LYS A 106 11.36 -4.09 5.64
C LYS A 106 11.21 -5.42 6.36
N MET A 107 10.88 -5.38 7.66
CA MET A 107 10.68 -6.56 8.48
C MET A 107 9.24 -6.63 9.03
N ARG A 108 8.75 -7.85 9.20
CA ARG A 108 7.46 -8.11 9.83
C ARG A 108 7.55 -7.95 11.35
N VAL A 109 6.52 -7.32 11.94
CA VAL A 109 6.32 -7.21 13.40
C VAL A 109 4.87 -7.55 13.74
N GLY A 110 4.48 -7.45 14.98
CA GLY A 110 3.08 -7.63 15.40
C GLY A 110 2.78 -9.03 15.90
N VAL A 111 1.62 -9.56 15.54
CA VAL A 111 1.13 -10.85 16.09
C VAL A 111 2.10 -12.03 15.89
N VAL A 112 2.93 -11.97 14.87
CA VAL A 112 3.96 -12.98 14.59
C VAL A 112 4.96 -13.11 15.76
N ASP A 113 5.15 -12.05 16.52
CA ASP A 113 6.07 -12.00 17.66
C ASP A 113 5.42 -12.37 18.99
N GLY A 114 4.09 -12.39 19.04
CA GLY A 114 3.30 -12.67 20.25
C GLY A 114 3.02 -11.42 21.07
N ALA A 115 4.04 -10.67 21.48
CA ALA A 115 3.88 -9.45 22.29
C ALA A 115 4.69 -8.28 21.73
N VAL A 116 4.25 -7.05 22.06
CA VAL A 116 4.91 -5.81 21.61
C VAL A 116 6.39 -5.78 21.95
N HIS A 117 6.77 -6.20 23.16
CA HIS A 117 8.18 -6.20 23.59
C HIS A 117 9.06 -7.16 22.78
N ASP A 118 8.50 -8.23 22.22
CA ASP A 118 9.24 -9.16 21.36
C ASP A 118 9.51 -8.53 19.99
N SER A 119 8.51 -7.84 19.42
CA SER A 119 8.71 -7.02 18.21
C SER A 119 9.78 -5.96 18.43
N VAL A 120 9.71 -5.22 19.54
CA VAL A 120 10.70 -4.19 19.88
C VAL A 120 12.10 -4.77 19.98
N ARG A 121 12.27 -5.92 20.64
CA ARG A 121 13.57 -6.61 20.75
C ARG A 121 14.12 -6.98 19.37
N ARG A 122 13.27 -7.47 18.46
CA ARG A 122 13.68 -7.80 17.08
C ARG A 122 14.07 -6.56 16.28
N VAL A 123 13.33 -5.46 16.39
CA VAL A 123 13.64 -4.21 15.69
C VAL A 123 14.97 -3.62 16.18
N LYS A 124 15.22 -3.62 17.50
CA LYS A 124 16.50 -3.15 18.06
C LYS A 124 17.67 -4.03 17.60
N ALA A 125 17.49 -5.35 17.58
CA ALA A 125 18.49 -6.28 17.06
C ALA A 125 18.75 -6.07 15.56
N ALA A 126 17.71 -5.84 14.77
CA ALA A 126 17.81 -5.53 13.35
C ALA A 126 18.61 -4.24 13.12
N ARG A 127 18.24 -3.14 13.80
CA ARG A 127 18.93 -1.85 13.69
C ARG A 127 20.40 -1.95 14.09
N ALA A 128 20.68 -2.63 15.18
CA ALA A 128 22.05 -2.84 15.63
C ALA A 128 22.91 -3.61 14.61
N ALA A 129 22.32 -4.57 13.89
CA ALA A 129 23.03 -5.40 12.93
C ALA A 129 23.24 -4.71 11.58
N ILE A 130 22.24 -3.97 11.06
CA ILE A 130 22.32 -3.34 9.73
C ILE A 130 22.99 -1.95 9.75
N GLY A 131 23.17 -1.36 10.94
CA GLY A 131 23.75 -0.02 11.10
C GLY A 131 22.77 1.12 10.73
N PRO A 132 23.20 2.39 10.92
CA PRO A 132 22.35 3.56 10.72
C PRO A 132 22.11 3.92 9.24
N ASP A 133 22.99 3.51 8.34
CA ASP A 133 22.96 3.91 6.92
C ASP A 133 21.94 3.15 6.08
N ILE A 134 21.36 2.07 6.62
CA ILE A 134 20.34 1.26 5.96
C ILE A 134 18.95 1.69 6.46
N GLN A 135 18.08 2.04 5.54
CA GLN A 135 16.70 2.34 5.87
C GLN A 135 15.98 1.08 6.41
N LEU A 136 15.36 1.21 7.57
CA LEU A 136 14.61 0.13 8.22
C LEU A 136 13.13 0.49 8.28
N MET A 137 12.30 -0.40 7.78
CA MET A 137 10.85 -0.31 7.85
C MET A 137 10.28 -1.49 8.62
N CYS A 138 9.16 -1.27 9.29
CA CYS A 138 8.41 -2.29 9.99
C CYS A 138 6.98 -2.38 9.47
N ASP A 139 6.43 -3.59 9.42
CA ASP A 139 5.10 -3.87 8.93
C ASP A 139 4.37 -4.77 9.93
N ALA A 140 3.30 -4.25 10.56
CA ALA A 140 2.46 -4.99 11.52
C ALA A 140 1.25 -5.68 10.87
N HIS A 141 0.95 -5.38 9.61
CA HIS A 141 -0.17 -5.95 8.88
C HIS A 141 -1.50 -5.88 9.65
N GLY A 142 -1.76 -4.74 10.26
CA GLY A 142 -2.99 -4.45 10.98
C GLY A 142 -3.21 -5.23 12.28
N THR A 143 -2.17 -5.83 12.85
CA THR A 143 -2.34 -6.79 13.95
C THR A 143 -2.26 -6.20 15.35
N TYR A 144 -1.82 -4.96 15.52
CA TYR A 144 -1.89 -4.27 16.79
C TYR A 144 -3.24 -3.58 17.01
N ASN A 145 -3.59 -3.35 18.25
CA ASN A 145 -4.55 -2.31 18.62
C ASN A 145 -3.82 -0.96 18.77
N VAL A 146 -4.58 0.13 18.92
CA VAL A 146 -4.04 1.49 19.04
C VAL A 146 -3.06 1.65 20.21
N ALA A 147 -3.33 1.05 21.35
CA ALA A 147 -2.46 1.13 22.54
C ALA A 147 -1.13 0.41 22.31
N GLU A 148 -1.18 -0.78 21.72
CA GLU A 148 0.00 -1.58 21.35
C GLU A 148 0.85 -0.89 20.30
N ALA A 149 0.22 -0.33 19.26
CA ALA A 149 0.92 0.42 18.21
C ALA A 149 1.64 1.65 18.78
N LYS A 150 1.01 2.41 19.67
CA LYS A 150 1.64 3.53 20.38
C LYS A 150 2.77 3.08 21.29
N GLN A 151 2.59 1.98 21.99
CA GLN A 151 3.63 1.39 22.84
C GLN A 151 4.85 1.00 21.99
N PHE A 152 4.62 0.33 20.86
CA PHE A 152 5.66 -0.04 19.91
C PHE A 152 6.41 1.19 19.41
N CYS A 153 5.73 2.19 18.87
CA CYS A 153 6.35 3.41 18.34
C CYS A 153 7.27 4.09 19.37
N ARG A 154 6.80 4.23 20.62
CA ARG A 154 7.58 4.82 21.69
C ARG A 154 8.88 4.06 21.99
N GLN A 155 8.82 2.72 21.94
CA GLN A 155 9.96 1.88 22.32
C GLN A 155 10.98 1.68 21.19
N VAL A 156 10.62 1.99 19.94
CA VAL A 156 11.51 1.90 18.77
C VAL A 156 11.91 3.26 18.21
N GLU A 157 11.59 4.36 18.89
CA GLU A 157 11.90 5.72 18.43
C GLU A 157 13.38 5.90 18.08
N GLU A 158 14.27 5.40 18.92
CA GLU A 158 15.74 5.40 18.72
C GLU A 158 16.20 4.56 17.50
N CYS A 159 15.33 3.71 16.96
CA CYS A 159 15.66 2.89 15.79
C CYS A 159 15.47 3.64 14.47
N GLU A 160 14.95 4.87 14.49
CA GLU A 160 14.78 5.74 13.31
C GLU A 160 14.13 4.99 12.13
N LEU A 161 12.93 4.47 12.35
CA LEU A 161 12.20 3.76 11.29
C LEU A 161 11.84 4.72 10.17
N THR A 162 12.05 4.30 8.92
CA THR A 162 11.64 5.04 7.72
C THR A 162 10.14 5.15 7.61
N TRP A 163 9.41 4.06 7.93
CA TRP A 163 7.97 4.05 8.18
C TRP A 163 7.55 2.84 9.00
N PHE A 164 6.38 2.94 9.58
CA PHE A 164 5.65 1.86 10.21
C PHE A 164 4.35 1.59 9.43
N GLU A 165 4.25 0.41 8.83
CA GLU A 165 3.19 0.01 7.92
C GLU A 165 2.08 -0.72 8.66
N GLU A 166 0.83 -0.35 8.33
CA GLU A 166 -0.39 -0.92 8.87
C GLU A 166 -0.33 -1.21 10.39
N PRO A 167 -0.14 -0.19 11.23
CA PRO A 167 -0.06 -0.39 12.69
C PRO A 167 -1.31 -1.06 13.26
N VAL A 168 -2.48 -0.69 12.77
CA VAL A 168 -3.79 -1.21 13.14
C VAL A 168 -4.55 -1.65 11.89
N THR A 169 -5.63 -2.43 12.07
CA THR A 169 -6.44 -2.91 10.94
C THR A 169 -6.90 -1.76 10.03
N ALA A 170 -6.94 -2.01 8.72
CA ALA A 170 -7.40 -1.06 7.71
C ALA A 170 -8.84 -0.53 7.97
N ASP A 171 -9.67 -1.30 8.65
CA ASP A 171 -11.01 -0.88 9.04
C ASP A 171 -11.02 0.21 10.13
N ASP A 172 -9.95 0.31 10.95
CA ASP A 172 -9.82 1.32 12.00
C ASP A 172 -8.98 2.52 11.56
N LYS A 173 -9.45 3.25 10.54
CA LYS A 173 -8.79 4.46 10.05
C LYS A 173 -8.67 5.57 11.11
N ARG A 174 -9.59 5.61 12.08
CA ARG A 174 -9.52 6.57 13.19
C ARG A 174 -8.44 6.21 14.18
N GLY A 175 -8.35 4.93 14.54
CA GLY A 175 -7.25 4.44 15.38
C GLY A 175 -5.89 4.62 14.69
N MET A 176 -5.81 4.43 13.38
CA MET A 176 -4.59 4.70 12.62
C MET A 176 -4.21 6.19 12.65
N ALA A 177 -5.19 7.11 12.50
CA ALA A 177 -4.97 8.55 12.66
C ALA A 177 -4.49 8.92 14.08
N GLU A 178 -4.99 8.23 15.09
CA GLU A 178 -4.56 8.41 16.48
C GLU A 178 -3.11 7.94 16.69
N VAL A 179 -2.71 6.83 16.09
CA VAL A 179 -1.30 6.36 16.11
C VAL A 179 -0.41 7.36 15.37
N ARG A 180 -0.80 7.76 14.16
CA ARG A 180 -0.02 8.74 13.38
C ARG A 180 0.19 10.05 14.14
N ALA A 181 -0.84 10.59 14.79
CA ALA A 181 -0.72 11.82 15.57
C ALA A 181 0.17 11.69 16.83
N PHE A 182 0.38 10.46 17.29
CA PHE A 182 1.16 10.17 18.49
C PHE A 182 2.67 10.04 18.22
N THR A 183 3.08 9.59 17.04
CA THR A 183 4.48 9.24 16.75
C THR A 183 5.11 10.15 15.70
N ALA A 184 6.45 10.30 15.76
CA ALA A 184 7.23 10.93 14.71
C ALA A 184 7.59 9.95 13.57
N VAL A 185 7.40 8.64 13.77
CA VAL A 185 7.61 7.63 12.74
C VAL A 185 6.51 7.78 11.68
N PRO A 186 6.87 7.95 10.38
CA PRO A 186 5.86 8.03 9.33
C PRO A 186 5.00 6.76 9.27
N ILE A 187 3.69 6.92 9.14
CA ILE A 187 2.75 5.81 9.01
C ILE A 187 2.46 5.56 7.53
N ALA A 188 2.60 4.30 7.13
CA ALA A 188 2.27 3.83 5.78
C ALA A 188 1.07 2.88 5.83
N THR A 189 0.20 2.95 4.81
CA THR A 189 -0.95 2.04 4.67
C THR A 189 -1.46 2.05 3.24
N GLY A 190 -2.24 1.05 2.87
CA GLY A 190 -2.93 1.04 1.60
C GLY A 190 -3.05 -0.32 0.94
N GLU A 191 -2.19 -1.29 1.23
CA GLU A 191 -2.25 -2.60 0.56
C GLU A 191 -3.59 -3.35 0.81
N SER A 192 -4.28 -3.00 1.90
CA SER A 192 -5.59 -3.56 2.26
C SER A 192 -6.78 -2.70 1.81
N GLU A 193 -6.57 -1.63 1.06
CA GLU A 193 -7.60 -0.68 0.62
C GLU A 193 -8.01 -0.88 -0.84
N PHE A 194 -9.29 -0.64 -1.17
CA PHE A 194 -9.86 -1.12 -2.42
C PHE A 194 -10.11 -0.08 -3.51
N ASN A 195 -10.16 1.20 -3.21
CA ASN A 195 -10.43 2.23 -4.21
C ASN A 195 -10.14 3.64 -3.67
N ARG A 196 -10.19 4.65 -4.57
CA ARG A 196 -9.96 6.06 -4.22
C ARG A 196 -10.79 6.58 -3.04
N PHE A 197 -11.94 5.99 -2.76
CA PHE A 197 -12.79 6.46 -1.65
C PHE A 197 -12.20 6.07 -0.30
N ASP A 198 -11.57 4.89 -0.20
CA ASP A 198 -10.84 4.50 1.00
C ASP A 198 -9.64 5.43 1.25
N TYR A 199 -8.88 5.75 0.19
CA TYR A 199 -7.73 6.67 0.29
C TYR A 199 -8.14 8.11 0.57
N ARG A 200 -9.29 8.57 0.04
CA ARG A 200 -9.87 9.85 0.44
C ARG A 200 -10.14 9.88 1.95
N ASP A 201 -10.77 8.85 2.47
CA ASP A 201 -11.10 8.77 3.89
C ASP A 201 -9.82 8.75 4.76
N ILE A 202 -8.75 8.05 4.32
CA ILE A 202 -7.44 8.09 4.96
C ILE A 202 -6.85 9.51 4.93
N ALA A 203 -6.93 10.20 3.80
CA ALA A 203 -6.42 11.56 3.65
C ALA A 203 -7.19 12.56 4.53
N GLU A 204 -8.53 12.53 4.51
CA GLU A 204 -9.39 13.40 5.32
C GLU A 204 -9.15 13.21 6.82
N LEU A 205 -8.95 11.99 7.27
CA LEU A 205 -8.64 11.66 8.66
C LEU A 205 -7.16 11.90 9.01
N ARG A 206 -6.31 12.18 8.02
CA ARG A 206 -4.85 12.24 8.21
C ARG A 206 -4.31 10.97 8.87
N ALA A 207 -4.77 9.82 8.41
CA ALA A 207 -4.47 8.54 9.03
C ALA A 207 -3.10 7.98 8.62
N ALA A 208 -2.51 8.45 7.53
CA ALA A 208 -1.22 8.01 7.05
C ALA A 208 -0.40 9.13 6.42
N ASP A 209 0.91 8.92 6.31
CA ASP A 209 1.88 9.79 5.63
C ASP A 209 2.23 9.24 4.24
N ILE A 210 2.10 7.93 4.05
CA ILE A 210 2.48 7.22 2.83
C ILE A 210 1.34 6.31 2.40
N PHE A 211 0.92 6.43 1.13
CA PHE A 211 -0.05 5.53 0.50
C PHE A 211 0.66 4.43 -0.28
N GLN A 212 0.24 3.19 -0.06
CA GLN A 212 0.79 1.98 -0.68
C GLN A 212 -0.30 1.20 -1.44
N PRO A 213 -0.88 1.75 -2.52
CA PRO A 213 -1.92 1.05 -3.27
C PRO A 213 -1.36 -0.21 -3.93
N ASP A 214 -2.02 -1.34 -3.71
CA ASP A 214 -1.79 -2.56 -4.48
C ASP A 214 -2.65 -2.55 -5.75
N LEU A 215 -2.00 -2.56 -6.90
CA LEU A 215 -2.68 -2.54 -8.21
C LEU A 215 -3.60 -3.74 -8.43
N ALA A 216 -3.31 -4.87 -7.79
CA ALA A 216 -4.14 -6.06 -7.88
C ALA A 216 -5.42 -5.98 -7.03
N ILE A 217 -5.51 -5.01 -6.12
CA ILE A 217 -6.60 -4.86 -5.15
C ILE A 217 -7.36 -3.54 -5.32
N CYS A 218 -6.64 -2.44 -5.57
CA CYS A 218 -7.22 -1.10 -5.51
C CYS A 218 -8.10 -0.71 -6.72
N GLY A 219 -8.19 -1.53 -7.76
CA GLY A 219 -8.94 -1.22 -8.97
C GLY A 219 -8.08 -1.07 -10.22
N GLY A 220 -6.84 -1.56 -10.17
CA GLY A 220 -5.91 -1.55 -11.29
C GLY A 220 -5.17 -0.22 -11.47
N ILE A 221 -4.53 -0.08 -12.61
CA ILE A 221 -3.73 1.10 -12.98
C ILE A 221 -4.60 2.36 -13.05
N THR A 222 -5.79 2.25 -13.64
CA THR A 222 -6.73 3.38 -13.78
C THR A 222 -7.10 3.99 -12.43
N GLU A 223 -7.40 3.16 -11.44
CA GLU A 223 -7.78 3.66 -10.12
C GLU A 223 -6.57 4.13 -9.33
N ALA A 224 -5.41 3.48 -9.46
CA ALA A 224 -4.17 3.91 -8.83
C ALA A 224 -3.75 5.33 -9.26
N LEU A 225 -3.98 5.72 -10.52
CA LEU A 225 -3.76 7.10 -10.98
C LEU A 225 -4.65 8.12 -10.25
N ARG A 226 -5.91 7.75 -9.99
CA ARG A 226 -6.85 8.58 -9.23
C ARG A 226 -6.44 8.69 -7.74
N ILE A 227 -5.96 7.58 -7.17
CA ILE A 227 -5.39 7.55 -5.81
C ILE A 227 -4.15 8.44 -5.74
N GLY A 228 -3.25 8.36 -6.72
CA GLY A 228 -2.08 9.21 -6.82
C GLY A 228 -2.42 10.71 -6.89
N ALA A 229 -3.52 11.07 -7.57
CA ALA A 229 -4.01 12.45 -7.59
C ALA A 229 -4.47 12.93 -6.21
N ILE A 230 -5.13 12.07 -5.42
CA ILE A 230 -5.49 12.38 -4.02
C ILE A 230 -4.23 12.55 -3.16
N ALA A 231 -3.26 11.65 -3.29
CA ALA A 231 -2.03 11.69 -2.50
C ALA A 231 -1.17 12.95 -2.77
N SER A 232 -1.32 13.57 -3.95
CA SER A 232 -0.56 14.74 -4.35
C SER A 232 -1.28 16.08 -4.10
N SER A 233 -2.49 16.04 -3.59
CA SER A 233 -3.30 17.23 -3.28
C SER A 233 -3.22 17.61 -1.81
#